data_8b39dae8609da4e1d3ea6677a4db922a
#
_entry.id   8b39dae8609da4e1d3ea6677a4db922a
#
_cell.length_a   1.000
_cell.length_b   1.000
_cell.length_c   1.000
_cell.angle_alpha   90.00
_cell.angle_beta   90.00
_cell.angle_gamma   90.00
#
_symmetry.space_group_name_H-M   'P 1'
#
loop_
_entity.id
_entity.type
_entity.pdbx_description
1 polymer ?
#
loop_
_entity_poly.entity_id
_entity_poly.type
_entity_poly.pdbx_seq_one_letter_code
_entity_poly.pdbx_strand_id
1 'polypeptide(L)'
;MELIKRNIHMDRVKRSTVIQFTMEEDLNLPEDKPDISTLNLEKGEVVIEEIRPGTDEVTVRGKLGYAILYHTQETGSNLVLLSGALPFEEKIHMEGTLPSDTVAVNGTVEDFTVNMINSRKLNLQALLLLTARIEEIYDEELPVGIQGGSAGEGVEYRISPMEVTELSICKNDIFRKKEEIPLPSSYPNIYQILWSNVSLRDVEFKPQEEKLAVQGDIQVFVLYEAEGEERSIRSYETTIPLNGTLECQGCREELLPDIRYSLVRQEHGQPELTIQPDLDGEERILGLECALELNIRLYEEEQIDILRDIYGVTKEVIPDTRDASLRQLLARITGKTKVTDHRKTDIGSPVLQVLHSEGIVTIDHQETTEEGIRLQGSIDLTVLCITENDETPYVSTREQIPYEYTLNVQGVKGTDQAEVHSELEQLQVNLLEGEELDVKAVLSFSTTVMKNIPLEAIEGVEEQAIDSNVLAGLPSAVIYIAAPGDDLWSIGRKYHMPVKTVRELNALESDELRPGQKVLLVKGLA
;
A
#
# COMPACT_ATOMS: atom_id res chain seq x y z
N MET A 1 14.21 37.11 20.91
CA MET A 1 12.87 36.50 21.08
C MET A 1 12.99 35.03 20.79
N GLU A 2 12.36 34.16 21.55
CA GLU A 2 12.47 32.72 21.38
C GLU A 2 11.13 32.16 20.89
N LEU A 3 11.18 31.34 19.81
CA LEU A 3 10.01 30.69 19.24
C LEU A 3 9.68 29.40 20.02
N ILE A 4 8.41 29.17 20.29
CA ILE A 4 7.91 27.89 20.76
C ILE A 4 7.71 27.04 19.54
N LYS A 5 8.46 25.93 19.42
CA LYS A 5 8.43 25.04 18.27
C LYS A 5 7.84 23.69 18.65
N ARG A 6 7.17 23.05 17.70
CA ARG A 6 6.63 21.70 17.79
C ARG A 6 7.16 20.87 16.64
N ASN A 7 7.57 19.64 16.94
CA ASN A 7 7.91 18.63 15.95
C ASN A 7 6.64 17.87 15.55
N ILE A 8 6.46 17.68 14.27
CA ILE A 8 5.38 16.91 13.68
C ILE A 8 6.03 15.72 13.00
N HIS A 9 5.73 14.52 13.48
CA HIS A 9 6.25 13.27 12.93
C HIS A 9 5.53 12.95 11.61
N MET A 10 6.30 12.79 10.55
CA MET A 10 5.78 12.49 9.21
C MET A 10 6.62 11.40 8.56
N ASP A 11 6.04 10.76 7.56
CA ASP A 11 6.74 9.83 6.69
C ASP A 11 6.62 10.25 5.23
N ARG A 12 7.54 9.80 4.41
CA ARG A 12 7.47 9.96 2.96
C ARG A 12 8.23 8.87 2.24
N VAL A 13 7.82 8.60 1.02
CA VAL A 13 8.65 7.87 0.07
C VAL A 13 9.67 8.85 -0.51
N LYS A 14 10.91 8.75 -0.05
CA LYS A 14 12.01 9.59 -0.52
C LYS A 14 12.36 9.30 -1.97
N ARG A 15 12.31 8.02 -2.33
CA ARG A 15 12.58 7.54 -3.68
C ARG A 15 11.95 6.16 -3.93
N SER A 16 11.58 5.91 -5.17
CA SER A 16 11.12 4.60 -5.64
C SER A 16 11.76 4.29 -6.98
N THR A 17 12.17 3.05 -7.17
CA THR A 17 12.76 2.56 -8.42
C THR A 17 12.23 1.17 -8.70
N VAL A 18 11.96 0.90 -9.96
CA VAL A 18 11.49 -0.40 -10.44
C VAL A 18 12.54 -0.96 -11.39
N ILE A 19 12.91 -2.21 -11.20
CA ILE A 19 13.72 -2.96 -12.16
C ILE A 19 12.98 -4.21 -12.61
N GLN A 20 13.27 -4.61 -13.82
CA GLN A 20 12.77 -5.82 -14.45
C GLN A 20 13.95 -6.65 -14.92
N PHE A 21 13.94 -7.94 -14.64
CA PHE A 21 15.00 -8.87 -15.09
C PHE A 21 14.41 -10.24 -15.38
N THR A 22 15.09 -10.98 -16.25
CA THR A 22 14.68 -12.31 -16.67
C THR A 22 15.55 -13.36 -16.01
N MET A 23 14.93 -14.41 -15.47
CA MET A 23 15.58 -15.65 -15.06
C MET A 23 15.27 -16.74 -16.07
N GLU A 24 16.29 -17.48 -16.48
CA GLU A 24 16.14 -18.64 -17.35
C GLU A 24 17.00 -19.78 -16.79
N GLU A 25 16.38 -20.95 -16.59
CA GLU A 25 17.06 -22.11 -16.03
C GLU A 25 16.54 -23.42 -16.62
N ASP A 26 17.47 -24.33 -16.89
CA ASP A 26 17.15 -25.68 -17.31
C ASP A 26 17.04 -26.62 -16.10
N LEU A 27 15.85 -27.11 -15.82
CA LEU A 27 15.56 -28.02 -14.72
C LEU A 27 15.61 -29.47 -15.18
N ASN A 28 16.44 -30.27 -14.51
CA ASN A 28 16.42 -31.72 -14.68
C ASN A 28 15.47 -32.34 -13.66
N LEU A 29 14.60 -33.23 -14.12
CA LEU A 29 13.67 -33.95 -13.26
C LEU A 29 14.46 -34.87 -12.32
N PRO A 30 14.18 -34.87 -10.99
CA PRO A 30 14.80 -35.81 -10.04
C PRO A 30 14.57 -37.27 -10.43
N GLU A 31 15.50 -38.17 -10.08
CA GLU A 31 15.43 -39.57 -10.48
C GLU A 31 14.21 -40.32 -9.91
N ASP A 32 13.71 -39.88 -8.76
CA ASP A 32 12.52 -40.45 -8.09
C ASP A 32 11.18 -39.98 -8.67
N LYS A 33 11.22 -39.02 -9.60
CA LYS A 33 10.00 -38.50 -10.26
C LYS A 33 9.78 -39.20 -11.61
N PRO A 34 8.51 -39.56 -11.94
CA PRO A 34 8.18 -40.17 -13.22
C PRO A 34 8.30 -39.18 -14.37
N ASP A 35 8.43 -39.72 -15.59
CA ASP A 35 8.56 -38.93 -16.82
C ASP A 35 7.36 -38.04 -17.08
N ILE A 36 7.63 -36.82 -17.56
CA ILE A 36 6.62 -35.83 -17.90
C ILE A 36 5.98 -36.19 -19.25
N SER A 37 4.66 -36.24 -19.27
CA SER A 37 3.86 -36.34 -20.50
C SER A 37 3.35 -34.96 -20.94
N THR A 38 2.69 -34.25 -20.03
CA THR A 38 2.13 -32.91 -20.27
C THR A 38 2.26 -32.04 -19.03
N LEU A 39 2.45 -30.73 -19.23
CA LEU A 39 2.39 -29.73 -18.16
C LEU A 39 0.94 -29.28 -17.95
N ASN A 40 0.51 -29.16 -16.70
CA ASN A 40 -0.88 -28.86 -16.35
C ASN A 40 -1.05 -27.52 -15.66
N LEU A 41 -0.27 -27.25 -14.61
CA LEU A 41 -0.25 -25.96 -13.91
C LEU A 41 1.19 -25.58 -13.63
N GLU A 42 1.45 -24.29 -13.67
CA GLU A 42 2.75 -23.74 -13.30
C GLU A 42 2.55 -22.42 -12.57
N LYS A 43 3.32 -22.22 -11.52
CA LYS A 43 3.30 -21.02 -10.69
C LYS A 43 4.70 -20.65 -10.28
N GLY A 44 5.01 -19.37 -10.38
CA GLY A 44 6.24 -18.77 -9.87
C GLY A 44 5.92 -17.72 -8.82
N GLU A 45 6.75 -17.61 -7.79
CA GLU A 45 6.63 -16.56 -6.78
C GLU A 45 7.98 -16.06 -6.32
N VAL A 46 8.07 -14.75 -6.09
CA VAL A 46 9.29 -14.11 -5.57
C VAL A 46 9.25 -14.10 -4.04
N VAL A 47 10.32 -14.62 -3.44
CA VAL A 47 10.57 -14.53 -2.00
C VAL A 47 11.83 -13.70 -1.78
N ILE A 48 11.69 -12.54 -1.15
CA ILE A 48 12.83 -11.68 -0.79
C ILE A 48 13.40 -12.19 0.54
N GLU A 49 14.71 -12.51 0.55
CA GLU A 49 15.40 -13.02 1.74
C GLU A 49 16.22 -11.93 2.43
N GLU A 50 16.84 -11.05 1.64
CA GLU A 50 17.73 -10.04 2.18
C GLU A 50 17.75 -8.78 1.33
N ILE A 51 17.68 -7.62 2.01
CA ILE A 51 17.79 -6.29 1.41
C ILE A 51 18.99 -5.60 2.07
N ARG A 52 19.97 -5.17 1.27
CA ARG A 52 21.15 -4.43 1.72
C ARG A 52 21.25 -3.09 1.02
N PRO A 53 20.89 -1.99 1.70
CA PRO A 53 21.16 -0.66 1.17
C PRO A 53 22.67 -0.38 1.15
N GLY A 54 23.13 0.21 0.05
CA GLY A 54 24.50 0.66 -0.17
C GLY A 54 24.52 2.15 -0.53
N THR A 55 25.65 2.61 -1.08
CA THR A 55 25.75 3.98 -1.61
C THR A 55 25.27 3.97 -3.06
N ASP A 56 24.19 4.70 -3.37
CA ASP A 56 23.57 4.79 -4.70
C ASP A 56 23.06 3.45 -5.27
N GLU A 57 22.99 2.40 -4.47
CA GLU A 57 22.49 1.09 -4.87
C GLU A 57 21.83 0.33 -3.72
N VAL A 58 20.94 -0.60 -4.07
CA VAL A 58 20.36 -1.58 -3.14
C VAL A 58 20.60 -2.96 -3.68
N THR A 59 21.26 -3.83 -2.89
CA THR A 59 21.41 -5.23 -3.24
C THR A 59 20.25 -6.03 -2.66
N VAL A 60 19.55 -6.78 -3.50
CA VAL A 60 18.42 -7.63 -3.14
C VAL A 60 18.78 -9.07 -3.42
N ARG A 61 18.68 -9.93 -2.41
CA ARG A 61 18.77 -11.37 -2.54
C ARG A 61 17.42 -11.99 -2.29
N GLY A 62 17.12 -12.98 -3.09
CA GLY A 62 15.87 -13.70 -2.97
C GLY A 62 15.89 -15.01 -3.74
N LYS A 63 14.70 -15.60 -3.81
CA LYS A 63 14.46 -16.82 -4.56
C LYS A 63 13.21 -16.68 -5.41
N LEU A 64 13.23 -17.25 -6.59
CA LEU A 64 12.06 -17.58 -7.37
C LEU A 64 11.61 -18.99 -6.97
N GLY A 65 10.59 -19.08 -6.11
CA GLY A 65 9.92 -20.34 -5.83
C GLY A 65 9.08 -20.76 -7.02
N TYR A 66 9.07 -22.04 -7.36
CA TYR A 66 8.25 -22.57 -8.44
C TYR A 66 7.51 -23.84 -8.02
N ALA A 67 6.32 -24.01 -8.58
CA ALA A 67 5.51 -25.20 -8.49
C ALA A 67 5.00 -25.54 -9.90
N ILE A 68 5.19 -26.80 -10.31
CA ILE A 68 4.82 -27.31 -11.63
C ILE A 68 4.04 -28.62 -11.41
N LEU A 69 2.77 -28.62 -11.78
CA LEU A 69 1.93 -29.82 -11.79
C LEU A 69 1.95 -30.39 -13.19
N TYR A 70 2.33 -31.65 -13.32
CA TYR A 70 2.40 -32.32 -14.60
C TYR A 70 1.74 -33.70 -14.59
N HIS A 71 1.31 -34.13 -15.75
CA HIS A 71 0.74 -35.45 -15.99
C HIS A 71 1.83 -36.45 -16.42
N THR A 72 1.72 -37.68 -15.97
CA THR A 72 2.59 -38.79 -16.36
C THR A 72 1.76 -39.95 -16.92
N GLN A 73 2.35 -40.74 -17.80
CA GLN A 73 1.73 -41.96 -18.34
C GLN A 73 2.09 -43.24 -17.54
N GLU A 74 2.91 -43.10 -16.51
CA GLU A 74 3.25 -44.24 -15.66
C GLU A 74 2.05 -44.70 -14.84
N THR A 75 2.00 -46.01 -14.52
CA THR A 75 0.93 -46.59 -13.73
C THR A 75 0.98 -46.10 -12.30
N GLY A 76 -0.09 -45.52 -11.81
CA GLY A 76 -0.19 -44.95 -10.46
C GLY A 76 -0.88 -43.58 -10.47
N SER A 77 -0.34 -42.64 -9.73
CA SER A 77 -0.82 -41.24 -9.77
C SER A 77 -0.56 -40.63 -11.13
N ASN A 78 -1.59 -40.12 -11.77
CA ASN A 78 -1.47 -39.47 -13.06
C ASN A 78 -0.98 -38.02 -12.98
N LEU A 79 -1.04 -37.38 -11.81
CA LEU A 79 -0.54 -36.01 -11.57
C LEU A 79 0.59 -36.02 -10.55
N VAL A 80 1.62 -35.26 -10.84
CA VAL A 80 2.81 -35.13 -10.00
C VAL A 80 3.18 -33.66 -9.82
N LEU A 81 3.49 -33.29 -8.58
CA LEU A 81 4.01 -31.96 -8.26
C LEU A 81 5.55 -31.98 -8.29
N LEU A 82 6.14 -31.08 -9.06
CA LEU A 82 7.54 -30.67 -8.99
C LEU A 82 7.62 -29.26 -8.42
N SER A 83 8.33 -29.09 -7.31
CA SER A 83 8.52 -27.76 -6.71
C SER A 83 10.00 -27.56 -6.34
N GLY A 84 10.40 -26.31 -6.30
CA GLY A 84 11.75 -25.92 -5.96
C GLY A 84 11.91 -24.41 -5.87
N ALA A 85 13.16 -23.96 -5.74
CA ALA A 85 13.47 -22.54 -5.68
C ALA A 85 14.80 -22.24 -6.39
N LEU A 86 14.84 -21.15 -7.13
CA LEU A 86 16.02 -20.65 -7.85
C LEU A 86 16.51 -19.36 -7.20
N PRO A 87 17.74 -19.29 -6.67
CA PRO A 87 18.24 -18.09 -6.03
C PRO A 87 18.57 -17.00 -7.06
N PHE A 88 18.37 -15.74 -6.66
CA PHE A 88 18.82 -14.59 -7.41
C PHE A 88 19.50 -13.55 -6.49
N GLU A 89 20.38 -12.74 -7.07
CA GLU A 89 20.93 -11.55 -6.45
C GLU A 89 20.96 -10.43 -7.49
N GLU A 90 20.21 -9.35 -7.20
CA GLU A 90 20.10 -8.22 -8.09
C GLU A 90 20.54 -6.92 -7.42
N LYS A 91 21.13 -6.01 -8.21
CA LYS A 91 21.52 -4.68 -7.78
C LYS A 91 20.62 -3.64 -8.43
N ILE A 92 19.89 -2.93 -7.59
CA ILE A 92 19.00 -1.85 -8.00
C ILE A 92 19.77 -0.54 -7.86
N HIS A 93 20.07 0.11 -8.98
CA HIS A 93 20.67 1.44 -8.94
C HIS A 93 19.65 2.47 -8.46
N MET A 94 19.95 3.16 -7.36
CA MET A 94 19.07 4.13 -6.73
C MET A 94 19.91 5.28 -6.17
N GLU A 95 20.14 6.30 -7.00
CA GLU A 95 20.98 7.46 -6.68
C GLU A 95 20.55 8.17 -5.38
N GLY A 96 21.49 8.48 -4.51
CA GLY A 96 21.27 9.11 -3.21
C GLY A 96 20.82 8.16 -2.11
N THR A 97 20.86 6.84 -2.34
CA THR A 97 20.68 5.84 -1.27
C THR A 97 21.90 5.84 -0.35
N LEU A 98 21.65 5.72 0.93
CA LEU A 98 22.67 5.59 1.97
C LEU A 98 22.54 4.22 2.68
N PRO A 99 23.64 3.67 3.21
CA PRO A 99 23.59 2.42 3.97
C PRO A 99 22.71 2.45 5.22
N SER A 100 22.33 3.66 5.68
CA SER A 100 21.44 3.88 6.83
C SER A 100 19.96 3.97 6.46
N ASP A 101 19.64 4.02 5.14
CA ASP A 101 18.26 4.17 4.70
C ASP A 101 17.45 2.89 4.95
N THR A 102 16.19 3.07 5.29
CA THR A 102 15.22 1.98 5.36
C THR A 102 14.64 1.75 3.97
N VAL A 103 14.91 0.57 3.41
CA VAL A 103 14.46 0.21 2.07
C VAL A 103 13.45 -0.92 2.16
N ALA A 104 12.27 -0.71 1.59
CA ALA A 104 11.28 -1.75 1.34
C ALA A 104 11.41 -2.24 -0.11
N VAL A 105 11.38 -3.56 -0.31
CA VAL A 105 11.39 -4.16 -1.64
C VAL A 105 10.21 -5.11 -1.78
N ASN A 106 9.44 -4.93 -2.85
CA ASN A 106 8.41 -5.86 -3.26
C ASN A 106 8.83 -6.54 -4.57
N GLY A 107 8.70 -7.87 -4.62
CA GLY A 107 8.98 -8.66 -5.81
C GLY A 107 7.71 -9.30 -6.35
N THR A 108 7.47 -9.18 -7.65
CA THR A 108 6.36 -9.82 -8.35
C THR A 108 6.86 -10.58 -9.58
N VAL A 109 6.16 -11.66 -9.92
CA VAL A 109 6.37 -12.38 -11.17
C VAL A 109 5.42 -11.77 -12.20
N GLU A 110 5.97 -11.22 -13.26
CA GLU A 110 5.21 -10.60 -14.34
C GLU A 110 4.85 -11.63 -15.42
N ASP A 111 5.77 -12.55 -15.72
CA ASP A 111 5.52 -13.70 -16.58
C ASP A 111 6.27 -14.92 -16.07
N PHE A 112 5.64 -16.08 -16.18
CA PHE A 112 6.21 -17.36 -15.78
C PHE A 112 5.80 -18.44 -16.76
N THR A 113 6.78 -18.99 -17.45
CA THR A 113 6.56 -19.98 -18.51
C THR A 113 7.50 -21.16 -18.31
N VAL A 114 6.95 -22.36 -18.42
CA VAL A 114 7.71 -23.61 -18.38
C VAL A 114 7.53 -24.35 -19.70
N ASN A 115 8.63 -24.64 -20.36
CA ASN A 115 8.65 -25.37 -21.62
C ASN A 115 9.30 -26.76 -21.43
N MET A 116 8.66 -27.77 -21.97
CA MET A 116 9.21 -29.13 -21.94
C MET A 116 10.25 -29.30 -23.05
N ILE A 117 11.54 -29.52 -22.68
CA ILE A 117 12.60 -29.88 -23.64
C ILE A 117 12.50 -31.35 -24.01
N ASN A 118 12.29 -32.21 -23.01
CA ASN A 118 11.98 -33.63 -23.15
C ASN A 118 11.31 -34.15 -21.87
N SER A 119 10.96 -35.44 -21.80
CA SER A 119 10.23 -36.02 -20.67
C SER A 119 10.94 -35.88 -19.29
N ARG A 120 12.23 -35.54 -19.27
CA ARG A 120 13.03 -35.40 -18.04
C ARG A 120 13.69 -34.04 -17.88
N LYS A 121 13.44 -33.09 -18.81
CA LYS A 121 14.08 -31.79 -18.76
C LYS A 121 13.10 -30.69 -19.15
N LEU A 122 13.05 -29.67 -18.33
CA LEU A 122 12.24 -28.46 -18.49
C LEU A 122 13.15 -27.24 -18.68
N ASN A 123 12.68 -26.25 -19.43
CA ASN A 123 13.24 -24.90 -19.45
C ASN A 123 12.24 -23.97 -18.75
N LEU A 124 12.67 -23.32 -17.70
CA LEU A 124 11.90 -22.37 -16.91
C LEU A 124 12.36 -20.96 -17.29
N GLN A 125 11.39 -20.10 -17.64
CA GLN A 125 11.61 -18.68 -17.91
C GLN A 125 10.70 -17.86 -17.03
N ALA A 126 11.25 -16.86 -16.35
CA ALA A 126 10.49 -15.96 -15.50
C ALA A 126 10.93 -14.51 -15.74
N LEU A 127 9.97 -13.63 -15.88
CA LEU A 127 10.15 -12.20 -15.91
C LEU A 127 9.75 -11.64 -14.55
N LEU A 128 10.73 -11.09 -13.82
CA LEU A 128 10.56 -10.62 -12.45
C LEU A 128 10.64 -9.10 -12.38
N LEU A 129 9.79 -8.52 -11.57
CA LEU A 129 9.75 -7.11 -11.26
C LEU A 129 10.09 -6.89 -9.80
N LEU A 130 11.10 -6.07 -9.50
CA LEU A 130 11.42 -5.62 -8.15
C LEU A 130 11.16 -4.12 -8.03
N THR A 131 10.29 -3.76 -7.10
CA THR A 131 10.02 -2.37 -6.74
C THR A 131 10.69 -2.06 -5.41
N ALA A 132 11.74 -1.23 -5.44
CA ALA A 132 12.44 -0.77 -4.25
C ALA A 132 12.00 0.65 -3.88
N ARG A 133 11.77 0.91 -2.59
CA ARG A 133 11.36 2.21 -2.06
C ARG A 133 12.18 2.56 -0.84
N ILE A 134 12.68 3.79 -0.78
CA ILE A 134 13.27 4.37 0.43
C ILE A 134 12.18 5.09 1.17
N GLU A 135 11.89 4.62 2.36
CA GLU A 135 10.91 5.20 3.27
C GLU A 135 11.65 5.97 4.35
N GLU A 136 11.30 7.22 4.53
CA GLU A 136 11.90 8.14 5.49
C GLU A 136 10.85 8.61 6.48
N ILE A 137 11.15 8.46 7.77
CA ILE A 137 10.40 9.11 8.86
C ILE A 137 11.19 10.35 9.22
N TYR A 138 10.53 11.50 9.28
CA TYR A 138 11.17 12.77 9.57
C TYR A 138 10.28 13.66 10.43
N ASP A 139 10.92 14.60 11.12
CA ASP A 139 10.23 15.59 11.91
C ASP A 139 10.21 16.93 11.18
N GLU A 140 9.03 17.51 11.00
CA GLU A 140 8.88 18.89 10.57
C GLU A 140 8.72 19.79 11.78
N GLU A 141 9.76 20.61 12.07
CA GLU A 141 9.75 21.54 13.20
C GLU A 141 9.06 22.85 12.81
N LEU A 142 7.92 23.15 13.43
CA LEU A 142 7.13 24.34 13.13
C LEU A 142 6.95 25.23 14.37
N PRO A 143 6.99 26.57 14.19
CA PRO A 143 6.71 27.50 15.26
C PRO A 143 5.20 27.53 15.56
N VAL A 144 4.84 27.28 16.81
CA VAL A 144 3.45 27.30 17.29
C VAL A 144 3.16 28.48 18.21
N GLY A 145 4.18 29.28 18.53
CA GLY A 145 4.02 30.44 19.41
C GLY A 145 5.33 31.15 19.70
N ILE A 146 5.26 32.08 20.64
CA ILE A 146 6.40 32.91 21.06
C ILE A 146 6.52 32.84 22.58
N GLN A 147 7.72 32.58 23.08
CA GLN A 147 7.97 32.55 24.51
C GLN A 147 8.02 33.97 25.08
N GLY A 148 7.17 34.26 26.09
CA GLY A 148 7.14 35.56 26.77
C GLY A 148 6.50 36.69 25.98
N GLY A 149 5.87 36.41 24.86
CA GLY A 149 5.18 37.42 24.03
C GLY A 149 3.68 37.42 24.34
N SER A 150 3.20 38.40 25.09
CA SER A 150 1.77 38.74 25.07
C SER A 150 1.55 39.74 23.93
N ALA A 151 0.49 39.56 23.15
CA ALA A 151 0.07 40.58 22.16
C ALA A 151 -0.07 41.92 22.91
N GLY A 152 0.77 42.90 22.56
CA GLY A 152 0.82 44.22 23.24
C GLY A 152 2.17 44.55 23.90
N GLU A 153 3.12 43.63 24.01
CA GLU A 153 4.48 43.90 24.56
C GLU A 153 5.49 44.32 23.45
N GLY A 154 5.03 45.05 22.45
CA GLY A 154 5.87 45.57 21.37
C GLY A 154 6.04 44.65 20.18
N VAL A 155 5.31 43.55 20.14
CA VAL A 155 5.29 42.56 19.03
C VAL A 155 3.87 42.11 18.76
N GLU A 156 3.51 42.06 17.50
CA GLU A 156 2.26 41.43 17.01
C GLU A 156 2.59 40.16 16.24
N TYR A 157 1.78 39.13 16.40
CA TYR A 157 1.94 37.89 15.69
C TYR A 157 0.60 37.30 15.27
N ARG A 158 0.60 36.59 14.14
CA ARG A 158 -0.59 35.93 13.56
C ARG A 158 -0.42 34.43 13.62
N ILE A 159 -1.38 33.76 14.25
CA ILE A 159 -1.50 32.31 14.30
C ILE A 159 -2.66 31.89 13.41
N SER A 160 -2.48 30.78 12.69
CA SER A 160 -3.55 30.16 11.89
C SER A 160 -3.66 28.68 12.25
N PRO A 161 -4.87 28.19 12.51
CA PRO A 161 -5.10 26.76 12.69
C PRO A 161 -4.90 26.02 11.36
N MET A 162 -4.23 24.87 11.43
CA MET A 162 -4.03 23.97 10.29
C MET A 162 -4.31 22.54 10.74
N GLU A 163 -5.03 21.81 9.89
CA GLU A 163 -5.22 20.38 10.04
C GLU A 163 -3.99 19.67 9.49
N VAL A 164 -3.45 18.75 10.27
CA VAL A 164 -2.27 17.95 9.92
C VAL A 164 -2.52 16.49 10.22
N THR A 165 -1.87 15.62 9.47
CA THR A 165 -1.88 14.18 9.72
C THR A 165 -0.49 13.78 10.16
N GLU A 166 -0.37 13.39 11.44
CA GLU A 166 0.87 13.00 12.08
C GLU A 166 0.99 11.47 12.13
N LEU A 167 2.19 10.95 11.89
CA LEU A 167 2.49 9.53 12.04
C LEU A 167 2.64 9.19 13.53
N SER A 168 1.64 8.53 14.09
CA SER A 168 1.63 8.16 15.51
C SER A 168 2.41 6.87 15.78
N ILE A 169 2.23 5.85 14.93
CA ILE A 169 2.88 4.54 15.05
C ILE A 169 3.40 4.08 13.70
N CYS A 170 4.66 3.63 13.68
CA CYS A 170 5.26 2.95 12.53
C CYS A 170 6.03 1.73 13.02
N LYS A 171 5.61 0.53 12.62
CA LYS A 171 6.31 -0.71 12.94
C LYS A 171 6.03 -1.81 11.91
N ASN A 172 6.94 -2.77 11.83
CA ASN A 172 6.72 -4.03 11.15
C ASN A 172 6.39 -5.12 12.18
N ASP A 173 5.47 -6.02 11.84
CA ASP A 173 5.07 -7.12 12.71
C ASP A 173 4.66 -8.34 11.87
N ILE A 174 4.52 -9.50 12.51
CA ILE A 174 4.07 -10.73 11.86
C ILE A 174 2.86 -11.29 12.61
N PHE A 175 1.73 -11.33 11.90
CA PHE A 175 0.53 -12.00 12.40
C PHE A 175 0.55 -13.48 11.97
N ARG A 176 0.37 -14.42 12.91
CA ARG A 176 0.35 -15.85 12.64
C ARG A 176 -0.98 -16.47 13.03
N LYS A 177 -1.51 -17.28 12.13
CA LYS A 177 -2.73 -18.07 12.31
C LYS A 177 -2.44 -19.54 12.00
N LYS A 178 -2.76 -20.41 12.95
CA LYS A 178 -2.76 -21.87 12.77
C LYS A 178 -4.19 -22.36 12.86
N GLU A 179 -4.57 -23.24 11.95
CA GLU A 179 -5.91 -23.82 11.91
C GLU A 179 -5.87 -25.27 11.46
N GLU A 180 -6.73 -26.08 12.03
CA GLU A 180 -6.95 -27.46 11.62
C GLU A 180 -8.27 -27.53 10.85
N ILE A 181 -8.20 -28.00 9.59
CA ILE A 181 -9.32 -28.06 8.68
C ILE A 181 -9.69 -29.52 8.45
N PRO A 182 -10.70 -30.05 9.14
CA PRO A 182 -11.14 -31.43 8.93
C PRO A 182 -11.87 -31.56 7.59
N LEU A 183 -11.53 -32.59 6.81
CA LEU A 183 -12.30 -32.94 5.62
C LEU A 183 -13.68 -33.45 6.01
N PRO A 184 -14.75 -33.05 5.30
CA PRO A 184 -16.07 -33.62 5.48
C PRO A 184 -16.07 -35.14 5.29
N SER A 185 -16.92 -35.86 5.98
CA SER A 185 -17.00 -37.35 5.95
C SER A 185 -17.27 -37.92 4.56
N SER A 186 -17.79 -37.12 3.63
CA SER A 186 -18.04 -37.53 2.24
C SER A 186 -16.77 -37.56 1.38
N TYR A 187 -15.67 -37.00 1.87
CA TYR A 187 -14.38 -36.96 1.16
C TYR A 187 -13.51 -38.14 1.63
N PRO A 188 -12.76 -38.77 0.71
CA PRO A 188 -11.80 -39.82 1.08
C PRO A 188 -10.58 -39.21 1.80
N ASN A 189 -9.85 -40.08 2.52
CA ASN A 189 -8.59 -39.70 3.16
C ASN A 189 -7.56 -39.19 2.16
N ILE A 190 -6.64 -38.37 2.64
CA ILE A 190 -5.59 -37.73 1.83
C ILE A 190 -4.36 -38.65 1.82
N TYR A 191 -3.91 -39.03 0.62
CA TYR A 191 -2.62 -39.70 0.46
C TYR A 191 -1.48 -38.66 0.31
N GLN A 192 -1.66 -37.70 -0.61
CA GLN A 192 -0.71 -36.60 -0.81
C GLN A 192 -1.40 -35.37 -1.40
N ILE A 193 -0.88 -34.19 -1.06
CA ILE A 193 -1.30 -32.93 -1.67
C ILE A 193 -0.55 -32.77 -3.01
N LEU A 194 -1.30 -32.56 -4.08
CA LEU A 194 -0.78 -32.33 -5.43
C LEU A 194 -0.67 -30.84 -5.77
N TRP A 195 -1.62 -30.04 -5.29
CA TRP A 195 -1.63 -28.60 -5.48
C TRP A 195 -2.39 -27.94 -4.34
N SER A 196 -1.94 -26.76 -3.95
CA SER A 196 -2.68 -25.96 -2.98
C SER A 196 -2.63 -24.50 -3.35
N ASN A 197 -3.68 -23.79 -2.99
CA ASN A 197 -3.73 -22.35 -3.07
C ASN A 197 -4.35 -21.78 -1.80
N VAL A 198 -3.68 -20.80 -1.19
CA VAL A 198 -4.18 -20.07 -0.04
C VAL A 198 -4.20 -18.60 -0.39
N SER A 199 -5.36 -17.99 -0.32
CA SER A 199 -5.56 -16.57 -0.56
C SER A 199 -6.29 -15.90 0.59
N LEU A 200 -6.05 -14.61 0.76
CA LEU A 200 -6.71 -13.78 1.76
C LEU A 200 -7.82 -12.98 1.09
N ARG A 201 -8.91 -12.75 1.81
CA ARG A 201 -10.04 -11.95 1.33
C ARG A 201 -10.57 -11.05 2.44
N ASP A 202 -11.05 -9.88 2.06
CA ASP A 202 -11.71 -8.92 2.95
C ASP A 202 -10.90 -8.64 4.23
N VAL A 203 -9.55 -8.48 4.07
CA VAL A 203 -8.67 -8.25 5.22
C VAL A 203 -8.84 -6.82 5.71
N GLU A 204 -9.28 -6.68 6.96
CA GLU A 204 -9.47 -5.41 7.63
C GLU A 204 -8.62 -5.34 8.90
N PHE A 205 -8.07 -4.16 9.14
CA PHE A 205 -7.34 -3.84 10.36
C PHE A 205 -8.08 -2.76 11.14
N LYS A 206 -8.37 -3.03 12.41
CA LYS A 206 -9.09 -2.09 13.28
C LYS A 206 -8.24 -1.76 14.50
N PRO A 207 -7.78 -0.49 14.62
CA PRO A 207 -7.14 -0.02 15.85
C PRO A 207 -8.07 -0.17 17.05
N GLN A 208 -7.50 -0.59 18.17
CA GLN A 208 -8.14 -0.71 19.48
C GLN A 208 -7.16 -0.24 20.54
N GLU A 209 -7.62 -0.09 21.80
CA GLU A 209 -6.73 0.29 22.89
C GLU A 209 -5.60 -0.75 23.07
N GLU A 210 -4.34 -0.29 22.87
CA GLU A 210 -3.10 -1.08 22.97
C GLU A 210 -3.04 -2.32 22.03
N LYS A 211 -3.92 -2.41 21.01
CA LYS A 211 -4.03 -3.57 20.12
C LYS A 211 -4.43 -3.16 18.71
N LEU A 212 -4.10 -4.05 17.78
CA LEU A 212 -4.60 -4.01 16.41
C LEU A 212 -5.38 -5.30 16.14
N ALA A 213 -6.69 -5.18 15.89
CA ALA A 213 -7.50 -6.32 15.49
C ALA A 213 -7.32 -6.59 13.99
N VAL A 214 -7.18 -7.87 13.64
CA VAL A 214 -7.11 -8.38 12.28
C VAL A 214 -8.35 -9.20 12.01
N GLN A 215 -9.07 -8.91 10.94
CA GLN A 215 -10.27 -9.63 10.50
C GLN A 215 -10.19 -9.88 9.00
N GLY A 216 -10.82 -10.96 8.54
CA GLY A 216 -10.88 -11.31 7.14
C GLY A 216 -11.20 -12.79 6.96
N ASP A 217 -10.96 -13.28 5.76
CA ASP A 217 -11.17 -14.68 5.39
C ASP A 217 -9.91 -15.26 4.74
N ILE A 218 -9.63 -16.53 5.03
CA ILE A 218 -8.61 -17.33 4.37
C ILE A 218 -9.34 -18.33 3.48
N GLN A 219 -9.18 -18.23 2.19
CA GLN A 219 -9.66 -19.22 1.25
C GLN A 219 -8.57 -20.27 1.02
N VAL A 220 -8.90 -21.53 1.22
CA VAL A 220 -8.00 -22.65 1.05
C VAL A 220 -8.57 -23.56 -0.03
N PHE A 221 -7.79 -23.79 -1.07
CA PHE A 221 -8.03 -24.80 -2.08
C PHE A 221 -6.93 -25.86 -2.03
N VAL A 222 -7.31 -27.12 -2.15
CA VAL A 222 -6.40 -28.25 -2.20
C VAL A 222 -6.84 -29.23 -3.29
N LEU A 223 -5.90 -29.63 -4.14
CA LEU A 223 -6.00 -30.76 -5.03
C LEU A 223 -5.14 -31.88 -4.45
N TYR A 224 -5.73 -33.03 -4.21
CA TYR A 224 -5.04 -34.12 -3.55
C TYR A 224 -5.35 -35.48 -4.17
N GLU A 225 -4.43 -36.39 -3.99
CA GLU A 225 -4.60 -37.80 -4.29
C GLU A 225 -5.23 -38.47 -3.07
N ALA A 226 -6.33 -39.17 -3.29
CA ALA A 226 -7.04 -39.89 -2.24
C ALA A 226 -6.34 -41.21 -1.89
N GLU A 227 -6.41 -41.60 -0.62
CA GLU A 227 -5.98 -42.91 -0.17
C GLU A 227 -6.88 -43.99 -0.78
N GLY A 228 -6.30 -45.12 -1.21
CA GLY A 228 -7.02 -46.25 -1.78
C GLY A 228 -6.33 -46.86 -3.01
N GLU A 229 -6.89 -47.95 -3.54
CA GLU A 229 -6.29 -48.68 -4.66
C GLU A 229 -6.33 -47.88 -5.99
N GLU A 230 -7.38 -47.09 -6.19
CA GLU A 230 -7.57 -46.29 -7.42
C GLU A 230 -6.89 -44.95 -7.39
N ARG A 231 -6.41 -44.48 -6.20
CA ARG A 231 -5.75 -43.19 -6.01
C ARG A 231 -6.41 -42.05 -6.77
N SER A 232 -7.72 -41.90 -6.61
CA SER A 232 -8.50 -40.91 -7.34
C SER A 232 -8.12 -39.46 -6.92
N ILE A 233 -8.06 -38.58 -7.90
CA ILE A 233 -7.78 -37.16 -7.64
C ILE A 233 -9.05 -36.45 -7.18
N ARG A 234 -8.94 -35.67 -6.11
CA ARG A 234 -10.03 -34.94 -5.49
C ARG A 234 -9.60 -33.48 -5.24
N SER A 235 -10.57 -32.60 -5.26
CA SER A 235 -10.39 -31.22 -4.84
C SER A 235 -11.28 -30.91 -3.66
N TYR A 236 -10.77 -30.07 -2.77
CA TYR A 236 -11.51 -29.52 -1.64
C TYR A 236 -11.23 -28.03 -1.52
N GLU A 237 -12.28 -27.26 -1.37
CA GLU A 237 -12.19 -25.81 -1.16
C GLU A 237 -13.01 -25.41 0.06
N THR A 238 -12.45 -24.52 0.86
CA THR A 238 -13.11 -24.02 2.06
C THR A 238 -12.65 -22.61 2.39
N THR A 239 -13.45 -21.90 3.16
CA THR A 239 -13.12 -20.58 3.69
C THR A 239 -13.14 -20.64 5.20
N ILE A 240 -12.08 -20.14 5.83
CA ILE A 240 -11.93 -20.06 7.28
C ILE A 240 -11.71 -18.62 7.72
N PRO A 241 -12.25 -18.21 8.89
CA PRO A 241 -12.11 -16.84 9.35
C PRO A 241 -10.67 -16.50 9.77
N LEU A 242 -10.16 -15.38 9.28
CA LEU A 242 -8.92 -14.76 9.73
C LEU A 242 -9.25 -13.79 10.87
N ASN A 243 -9.23 -14.24 12.11
CA ASN A 243 -9.51 -13.41 13.27
C ASN A 243 -8.35 -13.45 14.26
N GLY A 244 -7.98 -12.29 14.78
CA GLY A 244 -6.97 -12.20 15.83
C GLY A 244 -6.66 -10.77 16.24
N THR A 245 -5.72 -10.64 17.15
CA THR A 245 -5.22 -9.33 17.63
C THR A 245 -3.72 -9.37 17.74
N LEU A 246 -3.08 -8.23 17.44
CA LEU A 246 -1.67 -7.96 17.66
C LEU A 246 -1.51 -6.93 18.79
N GLU A 247 -0.49 -7.08 19.61
CA GLU A 247 -0.11 -6.03 20.57
C GLU A 247 0.43 -4.83 19.80
N CYS A 248 -0.11 -3.66 20.11
CA CYS A 248 0.26 -2.41 19.45
C CYS A 248 0.28 -1.29 20.47
N GLN A 249 1.44 -1.12 21.14
CA GLN A 249 1.62 -0.13 22.19
C GLN A 249 1.32 1.27 21.66
N GLY A 250 0.51 2.04 22.41
CA GLY A 250 0.07 3.38 22.03
C GLY A 250 -1.03 3.41 20.97
N CYS A 251 -1.52 2.25 20.54
CA CYS A 251 -2.67 2.19 19.62
C CYS A 251 -3.95 2.65 20.35
N ARG A 252 -4.78 3.41 19.64
CA ARG A 252 -6.08 3.95 20.09
C ARG A 252 -7.10 3.81 18.97
N GLU A 253 -8.38 3.77 19.28
CA GLU A 253 -9.47 3.56 18.31
C GLU A 253 -9.58 4.68 17.28
N GLU A 254 -9.14 5.90 17.63
CA GLU A 254 -9.22 7.08 16.77
C GLU A 254 -8.12 7.11 15.69
N LEU A 255 -7.08 6.27 15.83
CA LEU A 255 -5.98 6.25 14.86
C LEU A 255 -6.43 5.67 13.52
N LEU A 256 -5.93 6.26 12.45
CA LEU A 256 -6.24 5.90 11.08
C LEU A 256 -5.21 4.88 10.57
N PRO A 257 -5.62 3.64 10.31
CA PRO A 257 -4.69 2.62 9.83
C PRO A 257 -4.41 2.75 8.34
N ASP A 258 -3.13 2.71 7.98
CA ASP A 258 -2.60 2.45 6.65
C ASP A 258 -1.63 1.27 6.78
N ILE A 259 -2.15 0.06 6.55
CA ILE A 259 -1.44 -1.18 6.82
C ILE A 259 -1.30 -1.95 5.53
N ARG A 260 -0.05 -2.19 5.16
CA ARG A 260 0.29 -3.07 4.04
C ARG A 260 0.58 -4.45 4.59
N TYR A 261 0.11 -5.45 3.90
CA TYR A 261 0.33 -6.82 4.30
C TYR A 261 0.69 -7.71 3.11
N SER A 262 1.45 -8.75 3.39
CA SER A 262 1.77 -9.81 2.45
C SER A 262 1.69 -11.16 3.15
N LEU A 263 1.21 -12.17 2.42
CA LEU A 263 1.21 -13.54 2.89
C LEU A 263 2.65 -14.08 2.84
N VAL A 264 3.17 -14.50 3.99
CA VAL A 264 4.49 -15.18 4.04
C VAL A 264 4.36 -16.52 3.33
N ARG A 265 5.21 -16.72 2.33
CA ARG A 265 5.25 -17.94 1.56
C ARG A 265 6.53 -18.69 1.87
N GLN A 266 6.45 -20.01 1.85
CA GLN A 266 7.64 -20.85 2.04
C GLN A 266 8.55 -20.84 0.80
N GLU A 267 9.70 -21.51 0.91
CA GLU A 267 10.72 -21.56 -0.15
C GLU A 267 10.19 -21.96 -1.53
N HIS A 268 9.05 -22.66 -1.57
CA HIS A 268 8.41 -23.12 -2.81
C HIS A 268 7.22 -22.25 -3.26
N GLY A 269 7.09 -21.05 -2.67
CA GLY A 269 6.04 -20.11 -3.06
C GLY A 269 4.62 -20.44 -2.60
N GLN A 270 4.44 -21.44 -1.74
CA GLN A 270 3.13 -21.82 -1.20
C GLN A 270 3.09 -21.73 0.34
N PRO A 271 1.94 -21.41 0.95
CA PRO A 271 1.76 -21.51 2.38
C PRO A 271 1.91 -22.95 2.83
N GLU A 272 2.23 -23.16 4.09
CA GLU A 272 2.38 -24.48 4.65
C GLU A 272 1.01 -25.12 4.88
N LEU A 273 0.72 -26.15 4.09
CA LEU A 273 -0.37 -27.09 4.30
C LEU A 273 0.20 -28.47 4.60
N THR A 274 -0.09 -28.99 5.78
CA THR A 274 0.35 -30.31 6.22
C THR A 274 -0.83 -31.25 6.31
N ILE A 275 -0.59 -32.55 6.06
CA ILE A 275 -1.57 -33.60 6.28
C ILE A 275 -1.40 -34.10 7.71
N GLN A 276 -2.50 -34.22 8.44
CA GLN A 276 -2.52 -34.64 9.83
C GLN A 276 -3.58 -35.72 10.04
N PRO A 277 -3.33 -36.73 10.91
CA PRO A 277 -4.30 -37.72 11.27
C PRO A 277 -5.39 -37.11 12.16
N ASP A 278 -6.61 -37.63 12.02
CA ASP A 278 -7.71 -37.37 12.93
C ASP A 278 -7.60 -38.24 14.20
N LEU A 279 -8.64 -38.21 15.04
CA LEU A 279 -8.68 -38.98 16.29
C LEU A 279 -8.68 -40.52 16.08
N ASP A 280 -9.10 -40.98 14.92
CA ASP A 280 -9.13 -42.38 14.52
C ASP A 280 -7.84 -42.82 13.81
N GLY A 281 -6.91 -41.87 13.58
CA GLY A 281 -5.61 -42.06 12.92
C GLY A 281 -5.70 -42.03 11.39
N GLU A 282 -6.81 -41.54 10.84
CA GLU A 282 -7.00 -41.35 9.39
C GLU A 282 -6.49 -40.00 8.93
N GLU A 283 -5.76 -39.94 7.81
CA GLU A 283 -5.19 -38.70 7.22
C GLU A 283 -6.28 -37.84 6.60
N ARG A 284 -6.99 -37.07 7.45
CA ARG A 284 -8.20 -36.30 7.10
C ARG A 284 -8.18 -34.84 7.53
N ILE A 285 -7.13 -34.40 8.17
CA ILE A 285 -7.01 -33.01 8.63
C ILE A 285 -5.95 -32.31 7.82
N LEU A 286 -6.29 -31.11 7.32
CA LEU A 286 -5.33 -30.19 6.74
C LEU A 286 -4.90 -29.20 7.82
N GLY A 287 -3.65 -29.29 8.25
CA GLY A 287 -3.03 -28.29 9.14
C GLY A 287 -2.55 -27.10 8.31
N LEU A 288 -3.16 -25.94 8.50
CA LEU A 288 -2.76 -24.68 7.88
C LEU A 288 -1.91 -23.85 8.84
N GLU A 289 -0.72 -23.41 8.40
CA GLU A 289 0.03 -22.35 9.04
C GLU A 289 0.12 -21.14 8.09
N CYS A 290 -0.59 -20.08 8.46
CA CYS A 290 -0.64 -18.83 7.73
C CYS A 290 0.07 -17.73 8.52
N ALA A 291 1.00 -17.02 7.91
CA ALA A 291 1.66 -15.86 8.49
C ALA A 291 1.55 -14.67 7.54
N LEU A 292 1.23 -13.50 8.11
CA LEU A 292 1.18 -12.23 7.37
C LEU A 292 2.27 -11.31 7.89
N GLU A 293 3.11 -10.84 7.00
CA GLU A 293 3.99 -9.71 7.26
C GLU A 293 3.18 -8.43 7.15
N LEU A 294 3.28 -7.59 8.18
CA LEU A 294 2.54 -6.34 8.29
C LEU A 294 3.50 -5.17 8.38
N ASN A 295 3.35 -4.19 7.50
CA ASN A 295 3.91 -2.85 7.65
C ASN A 295 2.80 -1.94 8.19
N ILE A 296 2.89 -1.61 9.46
CA ILE A 296 1.83 -0.92 10.21
C ILE A 296 2.18 0.55 10.32
N ARG A 297 1.32 1.41 9.80
CA ARG A 297 1.34 2.85 9.98
C ARG A 297 -0.02 3.29 10.49
N LEU A 298 -0.01 3.97 11.62
CA LEU A 298 -1.21 4.55 12.20
C LEU A 298 -1.03 6.05 12.32
N TYR A 299 -1.97 6.79 11.76
CA TYR A 299 -1.95 8.24 11.70
C TYR A 299 -2.98 8.84 12.65
N GLU A 300 -2.68 10.04 13.10
CA GLU A 300 -3.57 10.90 13.89
C GLU A 300 -3.84 12.18 13.13
N GLU A 301 -5.11 12.59 13.06
CA GLU A 301 -5.49 13.91 12.56
C GLU A 301 -5.58 14.88 13.71
N GLU A 302 -4.87 15.97 13.63
CA GLU A 302 -4.82 16.99 14.65
C GLU A 302 -4.90 18.40 14.05
N GLN A 303 -5.53 19.31 14.79
CA GLN A 303 -5.50 20.73 14.47
C GLN A 303 -4.42 21.40 15.29
N ILE A 304 -3.43 21.99 14.61
CA ILE A 304 -2.32 22.71 15.25
C ILE A 304 -2.38 24.19 14.89
N ASP A 305 -2.03 25.03 15.85
CA ASP A 305 -1.90 26.46 15.64
C ASP A 305 -0.47 26.79 15.19
N ILE A 306 -0.31 27.32 13.97
CA ILE A 306 1.00 27.66 13.38
C ILE A 306 1.18 29.16 13.34
N LEU A 307 2.35 29.62 13.82
CA LEU A 307 2.79 31.01 13.69
C LEU A 307 3.08 31.33 12.23
N ARG A 308 2.24 32.19 11.61
CA ARG A 308 2.28 32.50 10.19
C ARG A 308 3.02 33.77 9.85
N ASP A 309 2.96 34.75 10.73
CA ASP A 309 3.59 36.06 10.52
C ASP A 309 3.82 36.77 11.87
N ILE A 310 4.81 37.65 11.88
CA ILE A 310 5.21 38.41 13.05
C ILE A 310 5.75 39.76 12.63
N TYR A 311 5.45 40.81 13.39
CA TYR A 311 6.11 42.12 13.23
C TYR A 311 6.25 42.82 14.57
N GLY A 312 7.21 43.76 14.64
CA GLY A 312 7.46 44.57 15.82
C GLY A 312 6.77 45.91 15.78
N VAL A 313 6.29 46.38 16.93
CA VAL A 313 5.69 47.70 17.13
C VAL A 313 6.72 48.69 17.62
N THR A 314 7.58 48.29 18.57
CA THR A 314 8.62 49.13 19.18
C THR A 314 10.01 48.85 18.67
N LYS A 315 10.21 47.77 17.98
CA LYS A 315 11.44 47.31 17.36
C LYS A 315 11.10 46.68 16.00
N GLU A 316 12.07 46.67 15.11
CA GLU A 316 11.92 45.93 13.87
C GLU A 316 12.13 44.44 14.14
N VAL A 317 11.21 43.62 13.65
CA VAL A 317 11.22 42.19 13.79
C VAL A 317 11.18 41.57 12.41
N ILE A 318 12.26 40.91 12.02
CA ILE A 318 12.44 40.29 10.71
C ILE A 318 12.38 38.78 10.89
N PRO A 319 11.32 38.11 10.40
CA PRO A 319 11.27 36.66 10.40
C PRO A 319 12.25 36.11 9.36
N ASP A 320 13.02 35.11 9.76
CA ASP A 320 13.76 34.23 8.88
C ASP A 320 12.84 33.06 8.54
N THR A 321 12.66 32.81 7.24
CA THR A 321 11.66 31.81 6.76
C THR A 321 12.31 30.73 5.91
N ARG A 322 11.75 29.54 5.98
CA ARG A 322 12.11 28.41 5.13
C ARG A 322 10.88 27.74 4.53
N ASP A 323 11.08 27.08 3.40
CA ASP A 323 10.06 26.22 2.83
C ASP A 323 9.86 24.99 3.71
N ALA A 324 8.61 24.70 4.02
CA ALA A 324 8.16 23.53 4.75
C ALA A 324 6.96 22.89 4.05
N SER A 325 6.68 21.65 4.36
CA SER A 325 5.52 20.94 3.82
C SER A 325 4.89 20.09 4.90
N LEU A 326 3.58 20.21 5.05
CA LEU A 326 2.78 19.36 5.92
C LEU A 326 1.96 18.37 5.12
N ARG A 327 1.60 17.29 5.77
CA ARG A 327 0.69 16.28 5.21
C ARG A 327 -0.68 16.38 5.85
N GLN A 328 -1.70 16.24 5.03
CA GLN A 328 -3.09 16.18 5.46
C GLN A 328 -3.76 15.00 4.77
N LEU A 329 -4.50 14.19 5.50
CA LEU A 329 -5.37 13.18 4.92
C LEU A 329 -6.45 13.86 4.08
N LEU A 330 -6.48 13.57 2.79
CA LEU A 330 -7.53 14.04 1.91
C LEU A 330 -8.71 13.08 1.89
N ALA A 331 -8.42 11.79 1.76
CA ALA A 331 -9.43 10.74 1.75
C ALA A 331 -8.82 9.38 2.07
N ARG A 332 -9.62 8.54 2.69
CA ARG A 332 -9.40 7.08 2.78
C ARG A 332 -10.63 6.42 2.16
N ILE A 333 -10.43 5.71 1.07
CA ILE A 333 -11.54 5.21 0.27
C ILE A 333 -11.31 3.77 -0.16
N THR A 334 -12.39 3.01 -0.18
CA THR A 334 -12.45 1.67 -0.77
C THR A 334 -13.57 1.65 -1.80
N GLY A 335 -13.29 1.13 -2.96
CA GLY A 335 -14.27 0.99 -4.04
C GLY A 335 -14.23 -0.41 -4.63
N LYS A 336 -15.38 -0.90 -5.08
CA LYS A 336 -15.53 -2.24 -5.64
C LYS A 336 -16.12 -2.18 -7.02
N THR A 337 -15.64 -3.05 -7.91
CA THR A 337 -16.19 -3.21 -9.26
C THR A 337 -16.39 -4.67 -9.61
N LYS A 338 -17.39 -4.91 -10.47
CA LYS A 338 -17.66 -6.25 -11.02
C LYS A 338 -17.13 -6.32 -12.45
N VAL A 339 -16.34 -7.33 -12.72
CA VAL A 339 -15.84 -7.65 -14.06
C VAL A 339 -16.52 -8.94 -14.50
N THR A 340 -17.10 -8.94 -15.69
CA THR A 340 -17.70 -10.12 -16.30
C THR A 340 -17.16 -10.26 -17.71
N ASP A 341 -16.71 -11.44 -18.07
CA ASP A 341 -16.17 -11.73 -19.40
C ASP A 341 -16.53 -13.17 -19.83
N HIS A 342 -16.56 -13.39 -21.14
CA HIS A 342 -16.80 -14.69 -21.75
C HIS A 342 -15.61 -15.05 -22.62
N ARG A 343 -14.99 -16.20 -22.33
CA ARG A 343 -13.80 -16.66 -23.04
C ARG A 343 -14.02 -18.03 -23.64
N LYS A 344 -13.69 -18.19 -24.91
CA LYS A 344 -13.60 -19.52 -25.52
C LYS A 344 -12.34 -20.20 -25.08
N THR A 345 -12.46 -21.45 -24.64
CA THR A 345 -11.30 -22.29 -24.36
C THR A 345 -10.74 -22.87 -25.65
N ASP A 346 -9.45 -22.66 -25.89
CA ASP A 346 -8.73 -23.33 -27.00
C ASP A 346 -7.93 -24.52 -26.45
N ILE A 347 -8.62 -25.41 -25.74
CA ILE A 347 -8.01 -26.56 -25.04
C ILE A 347 -7.83 -27.76 -25.99
N GLY A 348 -8.44 -27.74 -27.17
CA GLY A 348 -8.30 -28.81 -28.18
C GLY A 348 -9.06 -30.10 -27.85
N SER A 349 -9.75 -30.18 -26.71
CA SER A 349 -10.60 -31.28 -26.25
C SER A 349 -11.79 -30.75 -25.47
N PRO A 350 -12.99 -31.39 -25.56
CA PRO A 350 -14.15 -30.95 -24.81
C PRO A 350 -13.87 -30.90 -23.30
N VAL A 351 -14.20 -29.75 -22.68
CA VAL A 351 -14.09 -29.55 -21.24
C VAL A 351 -15.32 -30.10 -20.56
N LEU A 352 -15.11 -30.96 -19.56
CA LEU A 352 -16.17 -31.57 -18.74
C LEU A 352 -16.50 -30.71 -17.52
N GLN A 353 -15.46 -30.15 -16.90
CA GLN A 353 -15.59 -29.42 -15.63
C GLN A 353 -14.43 -28.48 -15.42
N VAL A 354 -14.71 -27.30 -14.83
CA VAL A 354 -13.72 -26.45 -14.20
C VAL A 354 -13.40 -27.02 -12.81
N LEU A 355 -12.14 -27.34 -12.59
CA LEU A 355 -11.68 -27.94 -11.33
C LEU A 355 -11.19 -26.86 -10.36
N HIS A 356 -10.45 -25.86 -10.87
CA HIS A 356 -9.91 -24.74 -10.10
C HIS A 356 -9.76 -23.51 -10.97
N SER A 357 -9.88 -22.35 -10.34
CA SER A 357 -9.57 -21.07 -10.97
C SER A 357 -8.83 -20.16 -9.99
N GLU A 358 -7.79 -19.52 -10.47
CA GLU A 358 -6.97 -18.56 -9.72
C GLU A 358 -6.82 -17.28 -10.56
N GLY A 359 -6.90 -16.12 -9.91
CA GLY A 359 -6.75 -14.84 -10.56
C GLY A 359 -5.80 -13.94 -9.78
N ILE A 360 -4.96 -13.20 -10.51
CA ILE A 360 -4.09 -12.16 -9.96
C ILE A 360 -4.52 -10.83 -10.58
N VAL A 361 -4.77 -9.82 -9.74
CA VAL A 361 -5.15 -8.48 -10.20
C VAL A 361 -3.90 -7.62 -10.31
N THR A 362 -3.65 -7.08 -11.51
CA THR A 362 -2.56 -6.15 -11.78
C THR A 362 -3.12 -4.77 -12.11
N ILE A 363 -2.44 -3.72 -11.62
CA ILE A 363 -2.70 -2.33 -12.01
C ILE A 363 -1.57 -1.92 -12.95
N ASP A 364 -1.89 -1.76 -14.25
CA ASP A 364 -0.91 -1.41 -15.27
C ASP A 364 -0.71 0.10 -15.36
N HIS A 365 -1.80 0.85 -15.11
CA HIS A 365 -1.79 2.32 -15.19
C HIS A 365 -2.68 2.94 -14.12
N GLN A 366 -2.14 3.97 -13.45
CA GLN A 366 -2.84 4.80 -12.48
C GLN A 366 -2.71 6.26 -12.89
N GLU A 367 -3.82 6.96 -13.02
CA GLU A 367 -3.88 8.35 -13.41
C GLU A 367 -4.79 9.15 -12.46
N THR A 368 -4.32 10.33 -12.01
CA THR A 368 -5.15 11.26 -11.26
C THR A 368 -5.95 12.14 -12.22
N THR A 369 -7.27 12.13 -12.10
CA THR A 369 -8.21 12.90 -12.93
C THR A 369 -9.03 13.86 -12.05
N GLU A 370 -9.86 14.71 -12.66
CA GLU A 370 -10.78 15.59 -11.92
C GLU A 370 -11.84 14.82 -11.11
N GLU A 371 -12.19 13.59 -11.54
CA GLU A 371 -13.18 12.74 -10.90
C GLU A 371 -12.59 11.87 -9.79
N GLY A 372 -11.27 11.71 -9.77
CA GLY A 372 -10.56 10.86 -8.81
C GLY A 372 -9.36 10.15 -9.40
N ILE A 373 -9.13 8.91 -8.97
CA ILE A 373 -8.00 8.07 -9.40
C ILE A 373 -8.53 7.01 -10.37
N ARG A 374 -8.14 7.13 -11.63
CA ARG A 374 -8.47 6.17 -12.69
C ARG A 374 -7.44 5.05 -12.70
N LEU A 375 -7.92 3.83 -12.70
CA LEU A 375 -7.14 2.60 -12.70
C LEU A 375 -7.44 1.82 -13.98
N GLN A 376 -6.41 1.34 -14.63
CA GLN A 376 -6.49 0.40 -15.75
C GLN A 376 -5.55 -0.76 -15.46
N GLY A 377 -6.00 -1.97 -15.75
CA GLY A 377 -5.23 -3.17 -15.49
C GLY A 377 -5.91 -4.42 -15.99
N SER A 378 -5.46 -5.57 -15.53
CA SER A 378 -5.98 -6.86 -15.93
C SER A 378 -6.09 -7.83 -14.76
N ILE A 379 -6.91 -8.86 -14.96
CA ILE A 379 -6.95 -10.06 -14.14
C ILE A 379 -6.25 -11.14 -14.94
N ASP A 380 -5.11 -11.61 -14.47
CA ASP A 380 -4.42 -12.77 -15.03
C ASP A 380 -5.06 -14.03 -14.45
N LEU A 381 -5.93 -14.66 -15.24
CA LEU A 381 -6.74 -15.79 -14.86
C LEU A 381 -6.07 -17.10 -15.30
N THR A 382 -5.92 -18.04 -14.39
CA THR A 382 -5.55 -19.43 -14.68
C THR A 382 -6.70 -20.35 -14.31
N VAL A 383 -7.12 -21.21 -15.23
CA VAL A 383 -8.23 -22.15 -15.04
C VAL A 383 -7.74 -23.57 -15.32
N LEU A 384 -7.88 -24.45 -14.32
CA LEU A 384 -7.64 -25.89 -14.47
C LEU A 384 -8.95 -26.60 -14.78
N CYS A 385 -8.98 -27.35 -15.89
CA CYS A 385 -10.14 -28.06 -16.38
C CYS A 385 -9.92 -29.57 -16.44
N ILE A 386 -11.00 -30.33 -16.31
CA ILE A 386 -11.07 -31.75 -16.67
C ILE A 386 -11.63 -31.85 -18.07
N THR A 387 -10.99 -32.65 -18.93
CA THR A 387 -11.38 -32.88 -20.33
C THR A 387 -11.89 -34.30 -20.56
N GLU A 388 -12.53 -34.55 -21.72
CA GLU A 388 -12.93 -35.90 -22.15
C GLU A 388 -11.76 -36.78 -22.62
N ASN A 389 -10.57 -36.21 -22.79
CA ASN A 389 -9.42 -36.92 -23.31
C ASN A 389 -8.69 -37.67 -22.20
N ASP A 390 -8.76 -39.01 -22.20
CA ASP A 390 -8.10 -39.87 -21.22
C ASP A 390 -6.55 -39.75 -21.24
N GLU A 391 -5.95 -39.30 -22.35
CA GLU A 391 -4.49 -39.10 -22.43
C GLU A 391 -4.06 -37.76 -21.81
N THR A 392 -4.94 -36.76 -21.81
CA THR A 392 -4.72 -35.45 -21.23
C THR A 392 -5.94 -35.00 -20.40
N PRO A 393 -6.26 -35.71 -19.32
CA PRO A 393 -7.50 -35.49 -18.56
C PRO A 393 -7.53 -34.14 -17.85
N TYR A 394 -6.37 -33.53 -17.60
CA TYR A 394 -6.23 -32.24 -16.94
C TYR A 394 -5.53 -31.27 -17.87
N VAL A 395 -6.12 -30.10 -18.10
CA VAL A 395 -5.55 -29.06 -18.94
C VAL A 395 -5.81 -27.71 -18.28
N SER A 396 -4.83 -26.83 -18.29
CA SER A 396 -5.03 -25.44 -17.87
C SER A 396 -5.09 -24.50 -19.07
N THR A 397 -5.84 -23.41 -18.91
CA THR A 397 -5.82 -22.26 -19.81
C THR A 397 -5.51 -20.99 -19.01
N ARG A 398 -4.83 -20.04 -19.65
CA ARG A 398 -4.54 -18.73 -19.10
C ARG A 398 -5.21 -17.66 -19.94
N GLU A 399 -5.88 -16.74 -19.27
CA GLU A 399 -6.61 -15.65 -19.90
C GLU A 399 -6.30 -14.35 -19.21
N GLN A 400 -6.19 -13.27 -19.96
CA GLN A 400 -6.04 -11.94 -19.43
C GLN A 400 -7.33 -11.14 -19.63
N ILE A 401 -7.95 -10.69 -18.55
CA ILE A 401 -9.23 -9.99 -18.55
C ILE A 401 -8.99 -8.53 -18.16
N PRO A 402 -9.10 -7.58 -19.12
CA PRO A 402 -8.87 -6.18 -18.83
C PRO A 402 -9.99 -5.58 -17.99
N TYR A 403 -9.65 -4.61 -17.12
CA TYR A 403 -10.62 -3.80 -16.39
C TYR A 403 -10.22 -2.31 -16.41
N GLU A 404 -11.21 -1.48 -16.18
CA GLU A 404 -11.05 -0.06 -15.91
C GLU A 404 -11.97 0.34 -14.77
N TYR A 405 -11.45 1.11 -13.82
CA TYR A 405 -12.21 1.58 -12.67
C TYR A 405 -11.73 2.95 -12.21
N THR A 406 -12.64 3.79 -11.70
CA THR A 406 -12.30 5.08 -11.12
C THR A 406 -12.71 5.12 -9.65
N LEU A 407 -11.73 5.29 -8.76
CA LEU A 407 -11.95 5.64 -7.37
C LEU A 407 -12.32 7.12 -7.27
N ASN A 408 -13.55 7.41 -6.86
CA ASN A 408 -14.05 8.78 -6.77
C ASN A 408 -13.46 9.49 -5.55
N VAL A 409 -12.47 10.35 -5.77
CA VAL A 409 -11.82 11.17 -4.74
C VAL A 409 -11.92 12.63 -5.14
N GLN A 410 -12.73 13.38 -4.42
CA GLN A 410 -12.92 14.82 -4.71
C GLN A 410 -11.68 15.62 -4.30
N GLY A 411 -11.23 16.49 -5.19
CA GLY A 411 -10.15 17.43 -4.91
C GLY A 411 -8.74 16.85 -4.92
N VAL A 412 -8.57 15.59 -5.34
CA VAL A 412 -7.25 14.98 -5.53
C VAL A 412 -6.49 15.68 -6.68
N LYS A 413 -5.20 15.87 -6.51
CA LYS A 413 -4.30 16.47 -7.50
C LYS A 413 -3.17 15.52 -7.84
N GLY A 414 -2.56 15.67 -9.01
CA GLY A 414 -1.41 14.86 -9.42
C GLY A 414 -0.16 15.01 -8.53
N THR A 415 -0.14 16.03 -7.65
CA THR A 415 0.90 16.23 -6.64
C THR A 415 0.65 15.49 -5.33
N ASP A 416 -0.58 14.96 -5.14
CA ASP A 416 -0.96 14.26 -3.93
C ASP A 416 -0.45 12.82 -3.97
N GLN A 417 -0.11 12.28 -2.82
CA GLN A 417 0.38 10.92 -2.72
C GLN A 417 -0.81 9.98 -2.55
N ALA A 418 -0.97 9.07 -3.50
CA ALA A 418 -1.98 8.03 -3.46
C ALA A 418 -1.37 6.70 -3.90
N GLU A 419 -1.43 5.70 -3.05
CA GLU A 419 -1.06 4.33 -3.38
C GLU A 419 -2.31 3.47 -3.33
N VAL A 420 -2.61 2.81 -4.45
CA VAL A 420 -3.80 1.97 -4.56
C VAL A 420 -3.42 0.52 -4.39
N HIS A 421 -4.15 -0.16 -3.50
CA HIS A 421 -4.08 -1.61 -3.32
C HIS A 421 -5.27 -2.25 -4.01
N SER A 422 -5.00 -3.31 -4.78
CA SER A 422 -6.02 -4.10 -5.46
C SER A 422 -6.15 -5.49 -4.83
N GLU A 423 -7.37 -5.96 -4.68
CA GLU A 423 -7.69 -7.30 -4.21
C GLU A 423 -8.73 -7.97 -5.10
N LEU A 424 -8.60 -9.26 -5.30
CA LEU A 424 -9.61 -10.12 -5.91
C LEU A 424 -10.50 -10.68 -4.80
N GLU A 425 -11.65 -10.05 -4.54
CA GLU A 425 -12.58 -10.50 -3.49
C GLU A 425 -13.33 -11.77 -3.87
N GLN A 426 -13.77 -11.85 -5.12
CA GLN A 426 -14.51 -13.01 -5.61
C GLN A 426 -14.06 -13.35 -7.02
N LEU A 427 -13.94 -14.64 -7.28
CA LEU A 427 -13.73 -15.17 -8.61
C LEU A 427 -14.64 -16.39 -8.79
N GLN A 428 -15.44 -16.38 -9.82
CA GLN A 428 -16.29 -17.49 -10.21
C GLN A 428 -16.10 -17.75 -11.70
N VAL A 429 -15.73 -18.96 -12.04
CA VAL A 429 -15.56 -19.41 -13.42
C VAL A 429 -16.48 -20.60 -13.65
N ASN A 430 -17.43 -20.45 -14.56
CA ASN A 430 -18.38 -21.50 -14.93
C ASN A 430 -18.17 -21.92 -16.38
N LEU A 431 -18.33 -23.19 -16.65
CA LEU A 431 -18.37 -23.70 -18.02
C LEU A 431 -19.78 -23.51 -18.59
N LEU A 432 -19.86 -22.85 -19.73
CA LEU A 432 -21.10 -22.73 -20.53
C LEU A 432 -21.12 -23.72 -21.69
N GLU A 433 -22.29 -23.86 -22.34
CA GLU A 433 -22.40 -24.65 -23.56
C GLU A 433 -21.48 -24.09 -24.67
N GLY A 434 -20.81 -24.97 -25.41
CA GLY A 434 -19.93 -24.58 -26.52
C GLY A 434 -18.49 -24.25 -26.12
N GLU A 435 -18.01 -24.76 -24.98
CA GLU A 435 -16.63 -24.59 -24.49
C GLU A 435 -16.27 -23.12 -24.18
N GLU A 436 -17.25 -22.36 -23.68
CA GLU A 436 -17.05 -21.00 -23.21
C GLU A 436 -16.97 -20.97 -21.69
N LEU A 437 -16.03 -20.18 -21.14
CA LEU A 437 -15.94 -19.86 -19.74
C LEU A 437 -16.68 -18.55 -19.47
N ASP A 438 -17.64 -18.58 -18.54
CA ASP A 438 -18.29 -17.39 -17.95
C ASP A 438 -17.51 -17.00 -16.71
N VAL A 439 -16.76 -15.91 -16.80
CA VAL A 439 -15.91 -15.40 -15.73
C VAL A 439 -16.59 -14.22 -15.05
N LYS A 440 -16.75 -14.30 -13.74
CA LYS A 440 -17.26 -13.23 -12.89
C LYS A 440 -16.28 -12.96 -11.76
N ALA A 441 -15.79 -11.75 -11.69
CA ALA A 441 -14.89 -11.31 -10.65
C ALA A 441 -15.43 -10.07 -9.93
N VAL A 442 -15.13 -9.96 -8.64
CA VAL A 442 -15.31 -8.74 -7.86
C VAL A 442 -13.94 -8.26 -7.45
N LEU A 443 -13.58 -7.07 -7.88
CA LEU A 443 -12.32 -6.41 -7.53
C LEU A 443 -12.59 -5.35 -6.48
N SER A 444 -11.73 -5.27 -5.49
CA SER A 444 -11.70 -4.21 -4.48
C SER A 444 -10.44 -3.38 -4.66
N PHE A 445 -10.59 -2.07 -4.55
CA PHE A 445 -9.47 -1.12 -4.60
C PHE A 445 -9.55 -0.22 -3.38
N SER A 446 -8.47 -0.15 -2.62
CA SER A 446 -8.37 0.73 -1.46
C SER A 446 -7.18 1.67 -1.58
N THR A 447 -7.33 2.90 -1.11
CA THR A 447 -6.26 3.88 -1.10
C THR A 447 -6.40 4.86 0.06
N THR A 448 -5.25 5.30 0.56
CA THR A 448 -5.11 6.44 1.46
C THR A 448 -4.47 7.58 0.65
N VAL A 449 -5.19 8.68 0.49
CA VAL A 449 -4.71 9.86 -0.26
C VAL A 449 -4.24 10.92 0.70
N MET A 450 -2.94 11.23 0.64
CA MET A 450 -2.30 12.26 1.44
C MET A 450 -1.99 13.48 0.58
N LYS A 451 -2.51 14.63 0.99
CA LYS A 451 -2.25 15.91 0.36
C LYS A 451 -1.02 16.56 0.98
N ASN A 452 -0.11 17.06 0.15
CA ASN A 452 1.00 17.87 0.58
C ASN A 452 0.61 19.35 0.59
N ILE A 453 0.75 19.99 1.74
CA ILE A 453 0.45 21.42 1.92
C ILE A 453 1.78 22.17 2.06
N PRO A 454 2.25 22.85 1.00
CA PRO A 454 3.44 23.69 1.10
C PRO A 454 3.12 24.92 1.95
N LEU A 455 4.06 25.30 2.80
CA LEU A 455 3.99 26.51 3.61
C LEU A 455 5.37 27.12 3.79
N GLU A 456 5.39 28.44 4.02
CA GLU A 456 6.55 29.16 4.47
C GLU A 456 6.52 29.18 6.01
N ALA A 457 7.49 28.51 6.64
CA ALA A 457 7.61 28.40 8.08
C ALA A 457 8.66 29.39 8.62
N ILE A 458 8.36 30.06 9.73
CA ILE A 458 9.31 30.93 10.41
C ILE A 458 10.30 30.06 11.18
N GLU A 459 11.56 30.08 10.81
CA GLU A 459 12.63 29.33 11.46
C GLU A 459 13.27 30.09 12.61
N GLY A 460 13.40 31.39 12.44
CA GLY A 460 14.02 32.33 13.39
C GLY A 460 13.43 33.71 13.31
N VAL A 461 13.83 34.58 14.24
CA VAL A 461 13.41 35.97 14.28
C VAL A 461 14.58 36.83 14.70
N GLU A 462 14.95 37.76 13.84
CA GLU A 462 15.95 38.82 14.17
C GLU A 462 15.26 40.07 14.68
N GLU A 463 15.81 40.63 15.77
CA GLU A 463 15.32 41.86 16.36
C GLU A 463 16.33 42.99 16.12
N GLN A 464 15.87 44.09 15.57
CA GLN A 464 16.69 45.27 15.31
C GLN A 464 15.99 46.52 15.87
N ALA A 465 16.77 47.55 16.20
CA ALA A 465 16.17 48.82 16.52
C ALA A 465 15.56 49.43 15.25
N ILE A 466 14.34 49.94 15.34
CA ILE A 466 13.73 50.65 14.20
C ILE A 466 14.62 51.89 13.86
N ASP A 467 14.95 52.03 12.59
CA ASP A 467 15.71 53.20 12.15
C ASP A 467 14.98 54.50 12.54
N SER A 468 15.65 55.33 13.35
CA SER A 468 15.11 56.60 13.84
C SER A 468 14.72 57.55 12.71
N ASN A 469 15.33 57.43 11.53
CA ASN A 469 14.98 58.20 10.35
C ASN A 469 13.65 57.74 9.74
N VAL A 470 13.36 56.46 9.75
CA VAL A 470 12.07 55.86 9.32
C VAL A 470 10.96 56.32 10.26
N LEU A 471 11.20 56.23 11.58
CA LEU A 471 10.24 56.70 12.57
C LEU A 471 9.99 58.22 12.49
N ALA A 472 11.03 59.04 12.27
CA ALA A 472 10.90 60.47 12.13
C ALA A 472 10.17 60.88 10.83
N GLY A 473 10.28 60.07 9.78
CA GLY A 473 9.61 60.30 8.50
C GLY A 473 8.12 59.97 8.48
N LEU A 474 7.65 59.19 9.46
CA LEU A 474 6.22 58.83 9.58
C LEU A 474 5.44 60.02 10.19
N PRO A 475 4.38 60.52 9.54
CA PRO A 475 3.55 61.61 10.09
C PRO A 475 2.84 61.18 11.37
N SER A 476 2.60 62.12 12.30
CA SER A 476 1.93 61.85 13.58
C SER A 476 0.50 61.32 13.43
N ALA A 477 -0.17 61.66 12.32
CA ALA A 477 -1.50 61.12 11.97
C ALA A 477 -1.58 60.96 10.44
N VAL A 478 -2.09 59.84 9.98
CA VAL A 478 -2.26 59.49 8.56
C VAL A 478 -3.70 58.99 8.34
N ILE A 479 -4.31 59.45 7.27
CA ILE A 479 -5.52 58.81 6.75
C ILE A 479 -5.07 57.92 5.60
N TYR A 480 -5.01 56.60 5.88
CA TYR A 480 -4.69 55.61 4.88
C TYR A 480 -5.95 55.25 4.08
N ILE A 481 -5.82 55.11 2.77
CA ILE A 481 -6.87 54.68 1.88
C ILE A 481 -6.56 53.23 1.49
N ALA A 482 -7.38 52.28 1.95
CA ALA A 482 -7.15 50.86 1.73
C ALA A 482 -7.15 50.52 0.23
N ALA A 483 -6.12 49.82 -0.22
CA ALA A 483 -6.04 49.23 -1.54
C ALA A 483 -6.75 47.83 -1.56
N PRO A 484 -7.07 47.31 -2.74
CA PRO A 484 -7.57 45.94 -2.83
C PRO A 484 -6.55 44.95 -2.25
N GLY A 485 -6.99 44.13 -1.29
CA GLY A 485 -6.17 43.12 -0.61
C GLY A 485 -5.51 43.59 0.69
N ASP A 486 -5.66 44.86 1.08
CA ASP A 486 -5.20 45.36 2.38
C ASP A 486 -6.09 44.85 3.52
N ASP A 487 -5.46 44.48 4.62
CA ASP A 487 -6.08 44.19 5.91
C ASP A 487 -5.42 45.00 7.04
N LEU A 488 -6.02 45.01 8.23
CA LEU A 488 -5.44 45.75 9.38
C LEU A 488 -4.05 45.23 9.76
N TRP A 489 -3.74 43.98 9.46
CA TRP A 489 -2.45 43.37 9.71
C TRP A 489 -1.35 43.98 8.83
N SER A 490 -1.57 44.07 7.53
CA SER A 490 -0.64 44.65 6.56
C SER A 490 -0.37 46.14 6.86
N ILE A 491 -1.41 46.86 7.24
CA ILE A 491 -1.32 48.26 7.66
C ILE A 491 -0.56 48.38 8.98
N GLY A 492 -0.91 47.58 9.99
CA GLY A 492 -0.24 47.56 11.29
C GLY A 492 1.25 47.26 11.15
N ARG A 493 1.63 46.30 10.32
CA ARG A 493 3.03 45.96 10.01
C ARG A 493 3.75 47.13 9.34
N LYS A 494 3.13 47.77 8.35
CA LYS A 494 3.72 48.90 7.59
C LYS A 494 3.97 50.13 8.47
N TYR A 495 3.11 50.40 9.44
CA TYR A 495 3.16 51.58 10.29
C TYR A 495 3.63 51.30 11.72
N HIS A 496 4.05 50.06 12.02
CA HIS A 496 4.47 49.61 13.37
C HIS A 496 3.42 49.93 14.43
N MET A 497 2.15 49.57 14.17
CA MET A 497 1.01 49.80 15.07
C MET A 497 0.34 48.48 15.43
N PRO A 498 -0.10 48.33 16.68
CA PRO A 498 -0.89 47.13 17.04
C PRO A 498 -2.22 47.10 16.27
N VAL A 499 -2.60 45.93 15.73
CA VAL A 499 -3.87 45.73 15.01
C VAL A 499 -5.07 46.16 15.85
N LYS A 500 -5.04 45.82 17.15
CA LYS A 500 -6.08 46.20 18.11
C LYS A 500 -6.25 47.74 18.19
N THR A 501 -5.14 48.48 18.28
CA THR A 501 -5.17 49.93 18.34
C THR A 501 -5.77 50.55 17.07
N VAL A 502 -5.39 50.03 15.90
CA VAL A 502 -5.93 50.52 14.61
C VAL A 502 -7.42 50.23 14.51
N ARG A 503 -7.85 49.06 14.97
CA ARG A 503 -9.27 48.63 14.97
C ARG A 503 -10.12 49.55 15.88
N GLU A 504 -9.68 49.74 17.11
CA GLU A 504 -10.40 50.57 18.10
C GLU A 504 -10.47 52.03 17.66
N LEU A 505 -9.37 52.60 17.17
CA LEU A 505 -9.32 54.00 16.69
C LEU A 505 -10.31 54.29 15.56
N ASN A 506 -10.59 53.28 14.73
CA ASN A 506 -11.48 53.44 13.58
C ASN A 506 -12.87 52.83 13.80
N ALA A 507 -13.15 52.31 15.00
CA ALA A 507 -14.42 51.62 15.32
C ALA A 507 -14.77 50.52 14.30
N LEU A 508 -13.78 49.68 13.92
CA LEU A 508 -13.94 48.63 12.93
C LEU A 508 -14.35 47.31 13.62
N GLU A 509 -15.27 46.60 13.00
CA GLU A 509 -15.77 45.29 13.49
C GLU A 509 -14.95 44.10 12.96
N SER A 510 -14.21 44.30 11.83
CA SER A 510 -13.42 43.27 11.15
C SER A 510 -12.03 43.80 10.80
N ASP A 511 -11.08 42.89 10.65
CA ASP A 511 -9.74 43.16 10.17
C ASP A 511 -9.67 43.32 8.64
N GLU A 512 -10.68 42.85 7.93
CA GLU A 512 -10.81 43.02 6.49
C GLU A 512 -11.26 44.43 6.13
N LEU A 513 -10.59 45.01 5.15
CA LEU A 513 -10.87 46.38 4.68
C LEU A 513 -11.49 46.37 3.26
N ARG A 514 -12.41 47.27 3.03
CA ARG A 514 -12.95 47.48 1.67
C ARG A 514 -12.01 48.40 0.87
N PRO A 515 -11.81 48.14 -0.41
CA PRO A 515 -11.06 49.02 -1.28
C PRO A 515 -11.61 50.47 -1.21
N GLY A 516 -10.73 51.43 -0.97
CA GLY A 516 -11.09 52.84 -0.80
C GLY A 516 -11.56 53.24 0.61
N GLN A 517 -11.62 52.31 1.55
CA GLN A 517 -11.96 52.59 2.96
C GLN A 517 -10.86 53.45 3.58
N LYS A 518 -11.26 54.48 4.33
CA LYS A 518 -10.33 55.36 5.03
C LYS A 518 -10.05 54.81 6.43
N VAL A 519 -8.78 54.65 6.75
CA VAL A 519 -8.31 54.18 8.06
C VAL A 519 -7.43 55.27 8.66
N LEU A 520 -7.82 55.75 9.85
CA LEU A 520 -7.04 56.71 10.62
C LEU A 520 -5.96 55.98 11.38
N LEU A 521 -4.71 56.41 11.22
CA LEU A 521 -3.54 55.91 11.93
C LEU A 521 -2.95 57.09 12.75
N VAL A 522 -2.77 56.87 14.05
CA VAL A 522 -2.21 57.92 14.94
C VAL A 522 -1.02 57.36 15.70
N LYS A 523 0.16 57.90 15.48
CA LYS A 523 1.40 57.49 16.12
C LYS A 523 1.41 57.90 17.59
N GLY A 524 1.79 56.96 18.47
CA GLY A 524 1.95 57.24 19.91
C GLY A 524 0.72 56.97 20.79
N LEU A 525 -0.30 56.27 20.27
CA LEU A 525 -1.41 55.70 21.06
C LEU A 525 -1.17 54.24 21.47
N ALA A 526 0.10 53.75 21.42
CA ALA A 526 0.46 52.41 21.82
C ALA A 526 0.91 52.39 23.29
#